data_10a79456203021618f9a5023b4c28308
#
_entry.id   10a79456203021618f9a5023b4c28308
#
_cell.length_a   1.000
_cell.length_b   1.000
_cell.length_c   1.000
_cell.angle_alpha   90.00
_cell.angle_beta   90.00
_cell.angle_gamma   90.00
#
_symmetry.space_group_name_H-M   'P 1'
#
loop_
_entity.id
_entity.type
_entity.pdbx_description
1 polymer ?
#
loop_
_entity_poly.entity_id
_entity_poly.type
_entity_poly.pdbx_seq_one_letter_code
_entity_poly.pdbx_strand_id
1 'polypeptide(L)'
;SYLLHTGKQHGLQDHIDYLLENPIYGLVILPDSSSNDKEYHDQLAKFNISCLILDHHLTDVELSDNAVIINNQISSKYSNKDLTGAGIAYQFCRYLDKMYNVEYADYFIDLAALGINGDMGSLLDIENRYIIKTGFENIQNFFFKTLIEKQSFSMGGKINPITVAFYIVPLINAMIRVGSMEEKDRLFRAFIDGTVMVPSNKRGAKGTEELLAVESARECTNARARQNRDLDKIMELLEIKIHKLGLLENKILFIELDEENFPSELNGLSAMKLAAKYKKPTLIGRVNNEGEIKGSIRNVNNCGLESLKDFLTESKLFDYVQGHDNAAGYGIYKNKLDSFHKYANEKLKDIDFNESVYDVNFIRNGSDSDIEFIIKDIDKYEGIWGTNVPEPLIYIKNIKVNSSNIQIMGKNKDTVKITYCGIAYMKFHAKDMIEELADLDDIKIDEYPSTNKINE
;
A
#
# COMPACT_ATOMS: atom_id res chain seq x y z
N SER A 1 -21.66 -9.88 16.65
CA SER A 1 -20.37 -10.58 16.76
C SER A 1 -19.56 -10.34 15.50
N TYR A 2 -18.26 -10.40 15.57
CA TYR A 2 -17.33 -10.32 14.45
C TYR A 2 -16.23 -11.37 14.59
N LEU A 3 -15.65 -11.75 13.46
CA LEU A 3 -14.50 -12.66 13.39
C LEU A 3 -13.35 -11.93 12.68
N LEU A 4 -12.13 -12.12 13.16
CA LEU A 4 -10.92 -11.54 12.61
C LEU A 4 -9.99 -12.62 12.09
N HIS A 5 -9.34 -12.38 10.94
CA HIS A 5 -8.33 -13.29 10.39
C HIS A 5 -7.01 -13.21 11.16
N THR A 6 -6.33 -14.34 11.29
CA THR A 6 -5.03 -14.41 11.97
C THR A 6 -3.90 -13.80 11.13
N GLY A 7 -3.96 -13.92 9.81
CA GLY A 7 -2.95 -13.44 8.86
C GLY A 7 -3.53 -12.51 7.80
N LYS A 8 -3.13 -12.73 6.56
CA LYS A 8 -3.60 -12.03 5.36
C LYS A 8 -4.70 -12.79 4.61
N GLN A 9 -5.28 -13.78 5.24
CA GLN A 9 -6.37 -14.56 4.66
C GLN A 9 -7.56 -13.65 4.36
N HIS A 10 -8.31 -14.04 3.35
CA HIS A 10 -9.55 -13.41 2.94
C HIS A 10 -10.64 -14.49 2.89
N GLY A 11 -11.89 -14.07 3.08
CA GLY A 11 -13.05 -14.90 2.84
C GLY A 11 -13.37 -15.90 3.96
N LEU A 12 -14.14 -16.92 3.61
CA LEU A 12 -14.77 -17.83 4.57
C LEU A 12 -13.90 -19.01 4.99
N GLN A 13 -12.85 -19.33 4.27
CA GLN A 13 -12.06 -20.55 4.47
C GLN A 13 -11.63 -20.77 5.93
N ASP A 14 -11.15 -19.72 6.60
CA ASP A 14 -10.65 -19.84 7.98
C ASP A 14 -11.78 -19.90 9.04
N HIS A 15 -13.01 -19.57 8.66
CA HIS A 15 -14.13 -19.42 9.59
C HIS A 15 -15.29 -20.36 9.34
N ILE A 16 -15.25 -21.13 8.25
CA ILE A 16 -16.36 -21.96 7.82
C ILE A 16 -16.73 -23.01 8.87
N ASP A 17 -15.75 -23.70 9.44
CA ASP A 17 -16.00 -24.74 10.45
C ASP A 17 -16.65 -24.14 11.70
N TYR A 18 -16.13 -22.97 12.17
CA TYR A 18 -16.72 -22.28 13.31
C TYR A 18 -18.17 -21.87 13.04
N LEU A 19 -18.51 -21.37 11.85
CA LEU A 19 -19.86 -20.96 11.50
C LEU A 19 -20.81 -22.16 11.39
N LEU A 20 -20.36 -23.29 10.87
CA LEU A 20 -21.13 -24.52 10.76
C LEU A 20 -21.37 -25.17 12.13
N GLU A 21 -20.40 -25.10 13.04
CA GLU A 21 -20.55 -25.60 14.41
C GLU A 21 -21.43 -24.68 15.27
N ASN A 22 -21.62 -23.42 14.88
CA ASN A 22 -22.43 -22.44 15.59
C ASN A 22 -23.57 -21.87 14.72
N PRO A 23 -24.57 -22.69 14.30
CA PRO A 23 -25.62 -22.27 13.37
C PRO A 23 -26.69 -21.37 13.99
N ILE A 24 -26.32 -20.62 15.04
CA ILE A 24 -27.17 -19.61 15.68
C ILE A 24 -27.23 -18.30 14.87
N TYR A 25 -26.32 -18.12 13.91
CA TYR A 25 -26.28 -16.94 13.06
C TYR A 25 -27.25 -17.10 11.87
N GLY A 26 -28.15 -16.13 11.68
CA GLY A 26 -29.05 -16.10 10.52
C GLY A 26 -28.43 -15.40 9.29
N LEU A 27 -27.44 -14.55 9.52
CA LEU A 27 -26.77 -13.75 8.47
C LEU A 27 -25.30 -13.57 8.80
N VAL A 28 -24.45 -13.77 7.79
CA VAL A 28 -23.03 -13.43 7.79
C VAL A 28 -22.79 -12.31 6.76
N ILE A 29 -22.15 -11.24 7.18
CA ILE A 29 -21.77 -10.12 6.30
C ILE A 29 -20.26 -10.19 6.10
N LEU A 30 -19.83 -10.20 4.83
CA LEU A 30 -18.43 -10.36 4.41
C LEU A 30 -18.01 -9.12 3.62
N PRO A 31 -17.44 -8.11 4.28
CA PRO A 31 -16.89 -6.96 3.59
C PRO A 31 -15.51 -7.29 3.03
N ASP A 32 -15.21 -6.76 1.84
CA ASP A 32 -13.90 -6.79 1.17
C ASP A 32 -13.38 -8.21 0.85
N SER A 33 -14.27 -9.17 0.68
CA SER A 33 -13.88 -10.56 0.39
C SER A 33 -15.05 -11.44 -0.03
N SER A 34 -14.75 -12.67 -0.40
CA SER A 34 -15.68 -13.80 -0.56
C SER A 34 -16.53 -13.84 -1.82
N SER A 35 -16.32 -12.99 -2.82
CA SER A 35 -17.04 -13.15 -4.09
C SER A 35 -16.80 -14.52 -4.76
N ASN A 36 -15.64 -15.11 -4.54
CA ASN A 36 -15.23 -16.41 -5.14
C ASN A 36 -15.50 -17.64 -4.24
N ASP A 37 -16.16 -17.48 -3.10
CA ASP A 37 -16.35 -18.50 -2.07
C ASP A 37 -17.66 -19.31 -2.24
N LYS A 38 -18.08 -19.56 -3.49
CA LYS A 38 -19.34 -20.26 -3.82
C LYS A 38 -19.56 -21.51 -2.98
N GLU A 39 -18.55 -22.36 -2.86
CA GLU A 39 -18.66 -23.61 -2.12
C GLU A 39 -19.06 -23.41 -0.66
N TYR A 40 -18.47 -22.40 0.00
CA TYR A 40 -18.76 -22.08 1.39
C TYR A 40 -20.14 -21.41 1.55
N HIS A 41 -20.54 -20.56 0.60
CA HIS A 41 -21.90 -20.00 0.59
C HIS A 41 -22.96 -21.09 0.51
N ASP A 42 -22.75 -22.06 -0.38
CA ASP A 42 -23.67 -23.19 -0.58
C ASP A 42 -23.69 -24.14 0.64
N GLN A 43 -22.59 -24.25 1.36
CA GLN A 43 -22.52 -24.97 2.65
C GLN A 43 -23.34 -24.25 3.73
N LEU A 44 -23.13 -22.94 3.93
CA LEU A 44 -23.84 -22.13 4.94
C LEU A 44 -25.35 -22.10 4.69
N ALA A 45 -25.76 -22.03 3.41
CA ALA A 45 -27.17 -22.03 3.04
C ALA A 45 -27.91 -23.32 3.49
N LYS A 46 -27.24 -24.47 3.53
CA LYS A 46 -27.82 -25.73 4.05
C LYS A 46 -28.18 -25.66 5.55
N PHE A 47 -27.53 -24.75 6.26
CA PHE A 47 -27.80 -24.47 7.69
C PHE A 47 -28.68 -23.24 7.89
N ASN A 48 -29.33 -22.75 6.84
CA ASN A 48 -30.13 -21.52 6.82
C ASN A 48 -29.36 -20.26 7.25
N ILE A 49 -28.07 -20.21 6.97
CA ILE A 49 -27.22 -19.02 7.19
C ILE A 49 -27.11 -18.29 5.86
N SER A 50 -27.67 -17.09 5.80
CA SER A 50 -27.57 -16.22 4.63
C SER A 50 -26.22 -15.50 4.56
N CYS A 51 -25.69 -15.27 3.37
CA CYS A 51 -24.47 -14.51 3.16
C CYS A 51 -24.74 -13.21 2.40
N LEU A 52 -24.22 -12.10 2.92
CA LEU A 52 -24.18 -10.81 2.24
C LEU A 52 -22.71 -10.44 1.98
N ILE A 53 -22.32 -10.41 0.73
CA ILE A 53 -20.97 -10.14 0.27
C ILE A 53 -20.89 -8.70 -0.23
N LEU A 54 -19.98 -7.89 0.31
CA LEU A 54 -19.71 -6.51 -0.09
C LEU A 54 -18.25 -6.42 -0.55
N ASP A 55 -18.00 -6.75 -1.82
CA ASP A 55 -16.65 -7.04 -2.32
C ASP A 55 -16.36 -6.31 -3.64
N HIS A 56 -15.07 -6.19 -3.97
CA HIS A 56 -14.59 -5.54 -5.19
C HIS A 56 -13.55 -6.36 -5.96
N HIS A 57 -13.21 -7.55 -5.48
CA HIS A 57 -12.25 -8.42 -6.15
C HIS A 57 -12.79 -8.95 -7.47
N LEU A 58 -11.88 -9.19 -8.43
CA LEU A 58 -12.22 -9.87 -9.68
C LEU A 58 -12.74 -11.28 -9.40
N THR A 59 -13.75 -11.68 -10.15
CA THR A 59 -14.33 -13.01 -10.08
C THR A 59 -14.06 -13.75 -11.38
N ASP A 60 -13.50 -14.93 -11.27
CA ASP A 60 -13.17 -15.85 -12.37
C ASP A 60 -13.92 -17.19 -12.25
N VAL A 61 -14.80 -17.30 -11.26
CA VAL A 61 -15.59 -18.49 -10.96
C VAL A 61 -17.09 -18.20 -11.07
N GLU A 62 -17.88 -19.26 -11.18
CA GLU A 62 -19.32 -19.18 -11.09
C GLU A 62 -19.76 -18.70 -9.70
N LEU A 63 -20.63 -17.69 -9.67
CA LEU A 63 -21.13 -17.14 -8.42
C LEU A 63 -22.17 -18.06 -7.77
N SER A 64 -22.34 -17.95 -6.44
CA SER A 64 -23.36 -18.67 -5.71
C SER A 64 -24.73 -17.97 -5.83
N ASP A 65 -25.77 -18.74 -6.17
CA ASP A 65 -27.16 -18.29 -6.08
C ASP A 65 -27.66 -18.24 -4.61
N ASN A 66 -26.91 -18.78 -3.66
CA ASN A 66 -27.25 -18.83 -2.24
C ASN A 66 -26.67 -17.66 -1.43
N ALA A 67 -26.03 -16.70 -2.08
CA ALA A 67 -25.49 -15.47 -1.45
C ALA A 67 -25.95 -14.23 -2.18
N VAL A 68 -26.13 -13.13 -1.44
CA VAL A 68 -26.32 -11.79 -2.03
C VAL A 68 -24.93 -11.19 -2.22
N ILE A 69 -24.50 -11.07 -3.47
CA ILE A 69 -23.15 -10.56 -3.82
C ILE A 69 -23.30 -9.16 -4.45
N ILE A 70 -22.75 -8.17 -3.75
CA ILE A 70 -22.64 -6.78 -4.22
C ILE A 70 -21.16 -6.55 -4.54
N ASN A 71 -20.84 -6.52 -5.84
CA ASN A 71 -19.50 -6.37 -6.32
C ASN A 71 -19.51 -5.52 -7.60
N ASN A 72 -18.70 -4.46 -7.62
CA ASN A 72 -18.61 -3.53 -8.74
C ASN A 72 -18.03 -4.18 -10.00
N GLN A 73 -17.16 -5.18 -9.89
CA GLN A 73 -16.53 -5.84 -11.03
C GLN A 73 -17.57 -6.58 -11.89
N ILE A 74 -18.50 -7.28 -11.23
CA ILE A 74 -19.54 -8.10 -11.92
C ILE A 74 -20.73 -7.27 -12.37
N SER A 75 -20.96 -6.09 -11.80
CA SER A 75 -22.09 -5.24 -12.15
C SER A 75 -21.89 -4.59 -13.52
N SER A 76 -22.74 -4.89 -14.50
CA SER A 76 -22.71 -4.23 -15.82
C SER A 76 -23.20 -2.77 -15.77
N LYS A 77 -23.86 -2.36 -14.69
CA LYS A 77 -24.47 -1.03 -14.53
C LYS A 77 -23.63 -0.08 -13.68
N TYR A 78 -22.72 -0.58 -12.90
CA TYR A 78 -21.88 0.24 -12.04
C TYR A 78 -20.58 0.59 -12.76
N SER A 79 -20.36 1.88 -13.01
CA SER A 79 -19.25 2.34 -13.85
C SER A 79 -17.89 2.35 -13.13
N ASN A 80 -17.89 2.66 -11.82
CA ASN A 80 -16.67 2.75 -11.04
C ASN A 80 -16.15 1.34 -10.70
N LYS A 81 -15.18 0.86 -11.50
CA LYS A 81 -14.53 -0.44 -11.27
C LYS A 81 -13.38 -0.36 -10.25
N ASP A 82 -12.96 0.85 -9.90
CA ASP A 82 -11.89 1.12 -8.94
C ASP A 82 -12.40 1.43 -7.52
N LEU A 83 -13.71 1.25 -7.26
CA LEU A 83 -14.25 1.37 -5.92
C LEU A 83 -13.83 0.15 -5.09
N THR A 84 -13.28 0.39 -3.90
CA THR A 84 -12.77 -0.64 -2.99
C THR A 84 -13.87 -1.22 -2.08
N GLY A 85 -13.58 -2.31 -1.34
CA GLY A 85 -14.54 -2.94 -0.44
C GLY A 85 -15.12 -1.98 0.59
N ALA A 86 -14.31 -1.07 1.15
CA ALA A 86 -14.79 -0.02 2.06
C ALA A 86 -15.75 0.96 1.36
N GLY A 87 -15.47 1.31 0.11
CA GLY A 87 -16.35 2.15 -0.70
C GLY A 87 -17.68 1.46 -1.01
N ILE A 88 -17.66 0.16 -1.33
CA ILE A 88 -18.87 -0.64 -1.56
C ILE A 88 -19.71 -0.74 -0.28
N ALA A 89 -19.08 -0.99 0.86
CA ALA A 89 -19.77 -1.02 2.15
C ALA A 89 -20.43 0.33 2.45
N TYR A 90 -19.74 1.45 2.18
CA TYR A 90 -20.30 2.78 2.33
C TYR A 90 -21.49 3.03 1.40
N GLN A 91 -21.40 2.68 0.12
CA GLN A 91 -22.51 2.84 -0.83
C GLN A 91 -23.69 1.93 -0.47
N PHE A 92 -23.44 0.74 0.05
CA PHE A 92 -24.49 -0.12 0.57
C PHE A 92 -25.20 0.53 1.77
N CYS A 93 -24.46 1.12 2.71
CA CYS A 93 -25.06 1.85 3.83
C CYS A 93 -25.89 3.05 3.35
N ARG A 94 -25.43 3.82 2.35
CA ARG A 94 -26.21 4.91 1.75
C ARG A 94 -27.50 4.41 1.08
N TYR A 95 -27.45 3.23 0.46
CA TYR A 95 -28.66 2.61 -0.09
C TYR A 95 -29.67 2.26 1.02
N LEU A 96 -29.19 1.72 2.16
CA LEU A 96 -30.05 1.46 3.32
C LEU A 96 -30.62 2.76 3.90
N ASP A 97 -29.82 3.81 4.03
CA ASP A 97 -30.29 5.12 4.48
C ASP A 97 -31.46 5.62 3.61
N LYS A 98 -31.33 5.51 2.30
CA LYS A 98 -32.40 5.88 1.37
C LYS A 98 -33.65 5.01 1.54
N MET A 99 -33.49 3.70 1.75
CA MET A 99 -34.61 2.76 1.95
C MET A 99 -35.39 3.05 3.24
N TYR A 100 -34.66 3.37 4.31
CA TYR A 100 -35.25 3.59 5.63
C TYR A 100 -35.51 5.07 5.96
N ASN A 101 -35.20 5.96 5.03
CA ASN A 101 -35.30 7.42 5.21
C ASN A 101 -34.57 7.93 6.46
N VAL A 102 -33.30 7.54 6.58
CA VAL A 102 -32.36 7.95 7.63
C VAL A 102 -31.07 8.49 7.00
N GLU A 103 -30.19 9.10 7.79
CA GLU A 103 -28.93 9.73 7.32
C GLU A 103 -27.78 9.36 8.24
N TYR A 104 -27.35 8.09 8.23
CA TYR A 104 -26.25 7.60 9.06
C TYR A 104 -24.97 7.34 8.28
N ALA A 105 -25.07 6.96 7.00
CA ALA A 105 -23.91 6.50 6.22
C ALA A 105 -22.83 7.60 6.08
N ASP A 106 -23.26 8.84 5.84
CA ASP A 106 -22.32 9.95 5.60
C ASP A 106 -21.50 10.32 6.87
N TYR A 107 -21.92 9.88 8.05
CA TYR A 107 -21.10 9.99 9.25
C TYR A 107 -19.81 9.17 9.18
N PHE A 108 -19.77 8.12 8.35
CA PHE A 108 -18.64 7.21 8.17
C PHE A 108 -17.88 7.43 6.86
N ILE A 109 -18.11 8.54 6.16
CA ILE A 109 -17.45 8.83 4.88
C ILE A 109 -15.92 8.93 5.01
N ASP A 110 -15.42 9.33 6.16
CA ASP A 110 -14.00 9.39 6.48
C ASP A 110 -13.35 8.00 6.54
N LEU A 111 -14.06 6.99 7.04
CA LEU A 111 -13.60 5.60 7.04
C LEU A 111 -13.65 5.00 5.63
N ALA A 112 -14.67 5.33 4.84
CA ALA A 112 -14.72 4.96 3.43
C ALA A 112 -13.52 5.59 2.67
N ALA A 113 -13.25 6.87 2.90
CA ALA A 113 -12.09 7.58 2.33
C ALA A 113 -10.76 6.94 2.73
N LEU A 114 -10.60 6.58 4.01
CA LEU A 114 -9.41 5.88 4.51
C LEU A 114 -9.23 4.52 3.83
N GLY A 115 -10.31 3.75 3.66
CA GLY A 115 -10.27 2.44 3.02
C GLY A 115 -9.96 2.55 1.52
N ILE A 116 -10.62 3.45 0.78
CA ILE A 116 -10.36 3.68 -0.65
C ILE A 116 -8.91 4.11 -0.85
N ASN A 117 -8.41 5.04 -0.04
CA ASN A 117 -7.03 5.51 -0.14
C ASN A 117 -6.02 4.43 0.28
N GLY A 118 -6.37 3.59 1.26
CA GLY A 118 -5.52 2.51 1.77
C GLY A 118 -5.35 1.36 0.80
N ASP A 119 -6.39 1.07 0.01
CA ASP A 119 -6.41 0.03 -1.00
C ASP A 119 -6.13 0.56 -2.42
N MET A 120 -5.56 1.75 -2.53
CA MET A 120 -5.11 2.34 -3.80
C MET A 120 -6.22 2.56 -4.83
N GLY A 121 -7.47 2.83 -4.39
CA GLY A 121 -8.58 3.18 -5.30
C GLY A 121 -8.24 4.38 -6.19
N SER A 122 -8.50 4.26 -7.49
CA SER A 122 -8.12 5.26 -8.49
C SER A 122 -8.81 6.61 -8.27
N LEU A 123 -8.03 7.69 -8.24
CA LEU A 123 -8.54 9.06 -8.19
C LEU A 123 -8.93 9.63 -9.57
N LEU A 124 -8.80 8.86 -10.64
CA LEU A 124 -9.40 9.19 -11.93
C LEU A 124 -10.92 9.12 -11.85
N ASP A 125 -11.47 8.20 -11.03
CA ASP A 125 -12.89 8.11 -10.82
C ASP A 125 -13.40 9.24 -9.90
N ILE A 126 -14.45 9.92 -10.36
CA ILE A 126 -15.03 11.09 -9.66
C ILE A 126 -15.63 10.68 -8.32
N GLU A 127 -16.21 9.48 -8.22
CA GLU A 127 -16.81 8.98 -6.99
C GLU A 127 -15.76 8.77 -5.90
N ASN A 128 -14.64 8.08 -6.23
CA ASN A 128 -13.53 7.90 -5.31
C ASN A 128 -12.94 9.24 -4.85
N ARG A 129 -12.77 10.16 -5.80
CA ARG A 129 -12.28 11.52 -5.51
C ARG A 129 -13.21 12.28 -4.59
N TYR A 130 -14.52 12.21 -4.82
CA TYR A 130 -15.51 12.84 -3.96
C TYR A 130 -15.49 12.28 -2.54
N ILE A 131 -15.49 10.94 -2.39
CA ILE A 131 -15.49 10.29 -1.07
C ILE A 131 -14.20 10.64 -0.32
N ILE A 132 -13.03 10.54 -0.96
CA ILE A 132 -11.74 10.83 -0.32
C ILE A 132 -11.67 12.31 0.09
N LYS A 133 -12.01 13.23 -0.81
CA LYS A 133 -11.99 14.66 -0.51
C LYS A 133 -12.92 14.99 0.66
N THR A 134 -14.18 14.58 0.56
CA THR A 134 -15.18 14.90 1.58
C THR A 134 -14.84 14.23 2.92
N GLY A 135 -14.38 12.99 2.90
CA GLY A 135 -14.04 12.25 4.10
C GLY A 135 -12.81 12.81 4.82
N PHE A 136 -11.79 13.26 4.10
CA PHE A 136 -10.60 13.86 4.72
C PHE A 136 -10.82 15.31 5.18
N GLU A 137 -11.74 16.05 4.55
CA GLU A 137 -12.16 17.37 5.02
C GLU A 137 -13.06 17.28 6.29
N ASN A 138 -13.75 16.14 6.51
CA ASN A 138 -14.74 15.95 7.56
C ASN A 138 -14.49 14.67 8.37
N ILE A 139 -13.32 14.53 8.96
CA ILE A 139 -12.98 13.35 9.76
C ILE A 139 -13.81 13.35 11.05
N GLN A 140 -14.63 12.30 11.25
CA GLN A 140 -15.49 12.13 12.43
C GLN A 140 -14.95 11.03 13.36
N ASN A 141 -14.35 9.97 12.80
CA ASN A 141 -13.89 8.85 13.58
C ASN A 141 -12.78 9.26 14.56
N PHE A 142 -13.00 9.01 15.83
CA PHE A 142 -12.10 9.45 16.91
C PHE A 142 -10.73 8.78 16.82
N PHE A 143 -10.67 7.51 16.45
CA PHE A 143 -9.40 6.81 16.31
C PHE A 143 -8.61 7.32 15.11
N PHE A 144 -9.27 7.58 13.98
CA PHE A 144 -8.61 8.16 12.82
C PHE A 144 -8.03 9.55 13.14
N LYS A 145 -8.79 10.41 13.86
CA LYS A 145 -8.25 11.70 14.38
C LYS A 145 -6.99 11.49 15.23
N THR A 146 -7.04 10.52 16.15
CA THR A 146 -5.91 10.22 17.05
C THR A 146 -4.65 9.76 16.27
N LEU A 147 -4.82 8.97 15.21
CA LEU A 147 -3.71 8.58 14.32
C LEU A 147 -3.09 9.79 13.61
N ILE A 148 -3.93 10.69 13.08
CA ILE A 148 -3.49 11.92 12.41
C ILE A 148 -2.75 12.85 13.38
N GLU A 149 -3.30 13.09 14.57
CA GLU A 149 -2.66 13.89 15.60
C GLU A 149 -1.26 13.36 15.94
N LYS A 150 -1.15 12.03 16.08
CA LYS A 150 0.12 11.35 16.38
C LYS A 150 1.14 11.48 15.25
N GLN A 151 0.69 11.64 14.01
CA GLN A 151 1.53 11.79 12.81
C GLN A 151 1.60 13.24 12.30
N SER A 152 1.00 14.19 12.98
CA SER A 152 0.84 15.58 12.52
C SER A 152 2.15 16.25 12.10
N PHE A 153 3.23 16.03 12.87
CA PHE A 153 4.56 16.53 12.52
C PHE A 153 5.09 15.93 11.20
N SER A 154 4.97 14.60 11.02
CA SER A 154 5.42 13.92 9.81
C SER A 154 4.59 14.29 8.59
N MET A 155 3.30 14.54 8.79
CA MET A 155 2.36 14.96 7.74
C MET A 155 2.49 16.46 7.39
N GLY A 156 3.30 17.22 8.13
CA GLY A 156 3.43 18.68 7.93
C GLY A 156 2.11 19.43 8.15
N GLY A 157 1.22 18.89 8.99
CA GLY A 157 -0.12 19.45 9.26
C GLY A 157 -1.13 19.30 8.09
N LYS A 158 -0.75 18.64 6.98
CA LYS A 158 -1.61 18.44 5.81
C LYS A 158 -2.30 17.09 5.86
N ILE A 159 -3.59 17.05 5.55
CA ILE A 159 -4.40 15.85 5.43
C ILE A 159 -4.87 15.74 3.98
N ASN A 160 -4.23 14.89 3.20
CA ASN A 160 -4.53 14.64 1.80
C ASN A 160 -4.25 13.17 1.44
N PRO A 161 -4.61 12.69 0.24
CA PRO A 161 -4.43 11.28 -0.12
C PRO A 161 -2.97 10.81 0.02
N ILE A 162 -2.00 11.66 -0.33
CA ILE A 162 -0.58 11.32 -0.25
C ILE A 162 -0.13 11.17 1.20
N THR A 163 -0.42 12.15 2.06
CA THR A 163 0.03 12.10 3.46
C THR A 163 -0.64 10.98 4.25
N VAL A 164 -1.92 10.71 4.01
CA VAL A 164 -2.63 9.58 4.62
C VAL A 164 -2.05 8.24 4.15
N ALA A 165 -1.78 8.08 2.84
CA ALA A 165 -1.17 6.86 2.30
C ALA A 165 0.24 6.60 2.85
N PHE A 166 1.05 7.66 3.09
CA PHE A 166 2.42 7.51 3.58
C PHE A 166 2.55 7.37 5.09
N TYR A 167 1.69 8.02 5.87
CA TYR A 167 1.87 8.13 7.32
C TYR A 167 0.82 7.39 8.15
N ILE A 168 -0.40 7.22 7.66
CA ILE A 168 -1.51 6.59 8.39
C ILE A 168 -1.69 5.13 7.95
N VAL A 169 -1.90 4.89 6.67
CA VAL A 169 -2.15 3.55 6.12
C VAL A 169 -1.06 2.54 6.51
N PRO A 170 0.25 2.88 6.48
CA PRO A 170 1.30 1.93 6.88
C PRO A 170 1.26 1.52 8.35
N LEU A 171 0.68 2.32 9.25
CA LEU A 171 0.53 1.96 10.66
C LEU A 171 -0.53 0.87 10.83
N ILE A 172 -1.69 1.05 10.16
CA ILE A 172 -2.80 0.09 10.16
C ILE A 172 -2.34 -1.22 9.50
N ASN A 173 -1.72 -1.12 8.31
CA ASN A 173 -1.21 -2.28 7.58
C ASN A 173 -0.13 -3.06 8.37
N ALA A 174 0.71 -2.37 9.14
CA ALA A 174 1.68 -3.04 10.00
C ALA A 174 0.98 -3.82 11.13
N MET A 175 -0.05 -3.23 11.75
CA MET A 175 -0.84 -3.91 12.78
C MET A 175 -1.51 -5.17 12.23
N ILE A 176 -2.11 -5.10 11.05
CA ILE A 176 -2.76 -6.26 10.40
C ILE A 176 -1.74 -7.37 10.12
N ARG A 177 -0.50 -7.03 9.73
CA ARG A 177 0.53 -8.00 9.34
C ARG A 177 1.28 -8.64 10.51
N VAL A 178 1.61 -7.87 11.55
CA VAL A 178 2.49 -8.32 12.65
C VAL A 178 1.90 -8.11 14.05
N GLY A 179 0.66 -7.65 14.14
CA GLY A 179 -0.06 -7.52 15.40
C GLY A 179 -0.55 -8.87 15.93
N SER A 180 -0.61 -9.03 17.25
CA SER A 180 -1.30 -10.16 17.86
C SER A 180 -2.82 -10.05 17.67
N MET A 181 -3.55 -11.15 17.90
CA MET A 181 -5.01 -11.13 17.78
C MET A 181 -5.65 -10.13 18.75
N GLU A 182 -5.10 -9.97 19.96
CA GLU A 182 -5.58 -8.99 20.93
C GLU A 182 -5.31 -7.55 20.47
N GLU A 183 -4.15 -7.29 19.84
CA GLU A 183 -3.83 -5.98 19.26
C GLU A 183 -4.76 -5.66 18.07
N LYS A 184 -5.07 -6.65 17.22
CA LYS A 184 -6.02 -6.51 16.09
C LYS A 184 -7.45 -6.28 16.59
N ASP A 185 -7.89 -6.98 17.65
CA ASP A 185 -9.19 -6.77 18.27
C ASP A 185 -9.31 -5.34 18.84
N ARG A 186 -8.27 -4.87 19.55
CA ARG A 186 -8.25 -3.48 20.06
C ARG A 186 -8.28 -2.46 18.91
N LEU A 187 -7.54 -2.70 17.83
CA LEU A 187 -7.59 -1.85 16.65
C LEU A 187 -9.01 -1.75 16.08
N PHE A 188 -9.66 -2.90 15.89
CA PHE A 188 -11.02 -2.94 15.35
C PHE A 188 -12.01 -2.20 16.27
N ARG A 189 -11.94 -2.46 17.58
CA ARG A 189 -12.77 -1.79 18.58
C ARG A 189 -12.50 -0.29 18.65
N ALA A 190 -11.25 0.15 18.46
CA ALA A 190 -10.92 1.56 18.43
C ALA A 190 -11.56 2.30 17.24
N PHE A 191 -11.73 1.64 16.09
CA PHE A 191 -12.51 2.18 14.97
C PHE A 191 -14.01 2.26 15.26
N ILE A 192 -14.56 1.31 16.07
CA ILE A 192 -15.98 1.32 16.47
C ILE A 192 -16.23 2.41 17.51
N ASP A 193 -15.46 2.40 18.60
CA ASP A 193 -15.55 3.39 19.68
C ASP A 193 -14.19 3.56 20.39
N GLY A 194 -13.40 4.50 19.88
CA GLY A 194 -12.09 4.82 20.43
C GLY A 194 -12.12 5.63 21.75
N THR A 195 -13.32 6.06 22.20
CA THR A 195 -13.48 6.88 23.40
C THR A 195 -13.59 6.05 24.68
N VAL A 196 -13.68 4.72 24.56
CA VAL A 196 -13.72 3.80 25.70
C VAL A 196 -12.43 3.88 26.50
N MET A 197 -12.55 3.98 27.84
CA MET A 197 -11.41 3.91 28.76
C MET A 197 -10.98 2.46 28.96
N VAL A 198 -9.68 2.21 28.86
CA VAL A 198 -9.08 0.89 29.04
C VAL A 198 -7.86 0.97 29.96
N PRO A 199 -7.53 -0.11 30.70
CA PRO A 199 -6.30 -0.17 31.49
C PRO A 199 -5.07 0.02 30.58
N SER A 200 -4.22 0.99 30.91
CA SER A 200 -3.04 1.32 30.09
C SER A 200 -2.00 0.20 30.09
N ASN A 201 -1.58 -0.26 28.92
CA ASN A 201 -0.48 -1.18 28.75
C ASN A 201 0.89 -0.46 28.57
N LYS A 202 0.91 0.86 28.71
CA LYS A 202 2.13 1.67 28.57
C LYS A 202 3.13 1.34 29.68
N ARG A 203 4.39 1.15 29.32
CA ARG A 203 5.45 0.91 30.31
C ARG A 203 5.53 2.05 31.32
N GLY A 204 5.44 1.71 32.60
CA GLY A 204 5.46 2.67 33.71
C GLY A 204 4.12 3.31 34.06
N ALA A 205 3.03 2.98 33.37
CA ALA A 205 1.68 3.50 33.64
C ALA A 205 0.74 2.44 34.26
N LYS A 206 1.29 1.43 34.93
CA LYS A 206 0.49 0.36 35.56
C LYS A 206 -0.49 0.94 36.56
N GLY A 207 -1.77 0.60 36.40
CA GLY A 207 -2.86 1.07 37.26
C GLY A 207 -3.47 2.41 36.82
N THR A 208 -3.08 2.95 35.67
CA THR A 208 -3.76 4.08 35.03
C THR A 208 -4.67 3.60 33.92
N GLU A 209 -5.62 4.42 33.52
CA GLU A 209 -6.48 4.21 32.37
C GLU A 209 -6.13 5.21 31.24
N GLU A 210 -6.38 4.81 30.02
CA GLU A 210 -6.24 5.68 28.84
C GLU A 210 -7.35 5.36 27.82
N LEU A 211 -7.55 6.26 26.85
CA LEU A 211 -8.52 6.03 25.77
C LEU A 211 -8.04 4.90 24.86
N LEU A 212 -8.94 4.02 24.45
CA LEU A 212 -8.66 2.90 23.55
C LEU A 212 -8.01 3.38 22.25
N ALA A 213 -8.45 4.52 21.71
CA ALA A 213 -7.83 5.12 20.53
C ALA A 213 -6.34 5.47 20.75
N VAL A 214 -5.98 6.00 21.92
CA VAL A 214 -4.60 6.38 22.26
C VAL A 214 -3.73 5.13 22.40
N GLU A 215 -4.24 4.09 23.08
CA GLU A 215 -3.56 2.80 23.20
C GLU A 215 -3.33 2.17 21.83
N SER A 216 -4.40 2.01 21.03
CA SER A 216 -4.32 1.40 19.69
C SER A 216 -3.41 2.17 18.74
N ALA A 217 -3.41 3.50 18.76
CA ALA A 217 -2.49 4.30 17.94
C ALA A 217 -1.03 4.11 18.36
N ARG A 218 -0.74 3.91 19.64
CA ARG A 218 0.58 3.54 20.14
C ARG A 218 0.97 2.14 19.69
N GLU A 219 0.05 1.18 19.78
CA GLU A 219 0.27 -0.20 19.35
C GLU A 219 0.53 -0.29 17.83
N CYS A 220 -0.19 0.46 17.00
CA CYS A 220 0.07 0.57 15.56
C CYS A 220 1.49 1.09 15.27
N THR A 221 1.95 2.10 16.02
CA THR A 221 3.32 2.62 15.90
C THR A 221 4.36 1.56 16.31
N ASN A 222 4.09 0.82 17.39
CA ASN A 222 4.95 -0.27 17.85
C ASN A 222 4.98 -1.44 16.84
N ALA A 223 3.83 -1.80 16.28
CA ALA A 223 3.72 -2.82 15.23
C ALA A 223 4.54 -2.42 13.99
N ARG A 224 4.47 -1.16 13.57
CA ARG A 224 5.29 -0.64 12.46
C ARG A 224 6.78 -0.73 12.78
N ALA A 225 7.19 -0.40 14.01
CA ALA A 225 8.58 -0.53 14.44
C ALA A 225 9.04 -2.01 14.52
N ARG A 226 8.16 -2.93 14.95
CA ARG A 226 8.44 -4.39 14.89
C ARG A 226 8.63 -4.84 13.45
N GLN A 227 7.67 -4.52 12.58
CA GLN A 227 7.72 -4.85 11.16
C GLN A 227 9.01 -4.37 10.49
N ASN A 228 9.44 -3.13 10.77
CA ASN A 228 10.66 -2.59 10.18
C ASN A 228 11.91 -3.35 10.65
N ARG A 229 12.01 -3.65 11.96
CA ARG A 229 13.15 -4.43 12.49
C ARG A 229 13.23 -5.85 11.91
N ASP A 230 12.08 -6.50 11.74
CA ASP A 230 12.04 -7.85 11.16
C ASP A 230 12.36 -7.80 9.67
N LEU A 231 11.87 -6.77 8.97
CA LEU A 231 12.19 -6.54 7.57
C LEU A 231 13.69 -6.27 7.36
N ASP A 232 14.34 -5.50 8.24
CA ASP A 232 15.77 -5.20 8.12
C ASP A 232 16.60 -6.49 8.27
N LYS A 233 16.29 -7.36 9.25
CA LYS A 233 16.92 -8.68 9.39
C LYS A 233 16.72 -9.56 8.17
N ILE A 234 15.49 -9.58 7.65
CA ILE A 234 15.16 -10.34 6.43
C ILE A 234 16.00 -9.83 5.26
N MET A 235 16.09 -8.52 5.08
CA MET A 235 16.88 -7.93 4.00
C MET A 235 18.35 -8.33 4.05
N GLU A 236 18.98 -8.34 5.23
CA GLU A 236 20.36 -8.82 5.40
C GLU A 236 20.54 -10.27 4.92
N LEU A 237 19.62 -11.17 5.31
CA LEU A 237 19.68 -12.58 4.90
C LEU A 237 19.45 -12.76 3.39
N LEU A 238 18.51 -12.00 2.82
CA LEU A 238 18.24 -12.03 1.38
C LEU A 238 19.43 -11.53 0.57
N GLU A 239 20.11 -10.47 1.01
CA GLU A 239 21.30 -9.94 0.36
C GLU A 239 22.44 -10.96 0.32
N ILE A 240 22.70 -11.64 1.45
CA ILE A 240 23.68 -12.72 1.48
C ILE A 240 23.34 -13.81 0.46
N LYS A 241 22.06 -14.21 0.38
CA LYS A 241 21.59 -15.25 -0.55
C LYS A 241 21.73 -14.78 -2.01
N ILE A 242 21.35 -13.55 -2.32
CA ILE A 242 21.44 -12.95 -3.65
C ILE A 242 22.90 -13.00 -4.17
N HIS A 243 23.85 -12.53 -3.35
CA HIS A 243 25.25 -12.50 -3.75
C HIS A 243 25.86 -13.90 -3.82
N LYS A 244 25.56 -14.77 -2.84
CA LYS A 244 26.08 -16.15 -2.82
C LYS A 244 25.66 -16.96 -4.04
N LEU A 245 24.44 -16.77 -4.53
CA LEU A 245 23.86 -17.51 -5.65
C LEU A 245 24.00 -16.79 -7.00
N GLY A 246 24.61 -15.59 -7.05
CA GLY A 246 24.78 -14.82 -8.29
C GLY A 246 23.43 -14.40 -8.94
N LEU A 247 22.37 -14.20 -8.16
CA LEU A 247 21.03 -13.96 -8.70
C LEU A 247 20.90 -12.63 -9.47
N LEU A 248 21.84 -11.71 -9.30
CA LEU A 248 21.88 -10.43 -10.00
C LEU A 248 22.28 -10.54 -11.49
N GLU A 249 22.77 -11.70 -11.94
CA GLU A 249 23.06 -11.92 -13.33
C GLU A 249 21.80 -11.95 -14.22
N ASN A 250 20.64 -12.28 -13.64
CA ASN A 250 19.37 -12.30 -14.34
C ASN A 250 18.72 -10.92 -14.43
N LYS A 251 17.92 -10.69 -15.48
CA LYS A 251 17.12 -9.48 -15.67
C LYS A 251 16.03 -9.33 -14.59
N ILE A 252 15.46 -10.44 -14.13
CA ILE A 252 14.50 -10.50 -13.04
C ILE A 252 15.17 -11.20 -11.85
N LEU A 253 15.08 -10.58 -10.68
CA LEU A 253 15.57 -11.13 -9.42
C LEU A 253 14.53 -12.11 -8.85
N PHE A 254 14.81 -13.42 -8.97
CA PHE A 254 13.96 -14.46 -8.41
C PHE A 254 14.61 -15.07 -7.17
N ILE A 255 13.91 -15.02 -6.03
CA ILE A 255 14.43 -15.50 -4.75
C ILE A 255 13.50 -16.56 -4.18
N GLU A 256 13.99 -17.78 -4.11
CA GLU A 256 13.34 -18.89 -3.42
C GLU A 256 13.67 -18.83 -1.92
N LEU A 257 12.66 -18.90 -1.06
CA LEU A 257 12.79 -18.91 0.39
C LEU A 257 12.60 -20.33 0.93
N ASP A 258 13.37 -20.67 1.97
CA ASP A 258 13.15 -21.87 2.78
C ASP A 258 12.05 -21.56 3.83
N GLU A 259 11.16 -22.53 4.11
CA GLU A 259 9.92 -22.31 4.89
C GLU A 259 10.13 -21.75 6.31
N GLU A 260 11.26 -22.05 6.97
CA GLU A 260 11.38 -21.85 8.41
C GLU A 260 11.71 -20.41 8.87
N ASN A 261 12.19 -19.52 8.00
CA ASN A 261 12.84 -18.28 8.46
C ASN A 261 12.16 -16.95 8.05
N PHE A 262 11.05 -16.99 7.32
CA PHE A 262 10.47 -15.75 6.78
C PHE A 262 8.94 -15.69 6.94
N PRO A 263 8.37 -14.65 7.57
CA PRO A 263 6.93 -14.41 7.56
C PRO A 263 6.44 -14.08 6.15
N SER A 264 5.44 -14.83 5.65
CA SER A 264 4.87 -14.64 4.29
C SER A 264 4.34 -13.23 4.06
N GLU A 265 3.87 -12.61 5.14
CA GLU A 265 3.31 -11.27 5.21
C GLU A 265 4.32 -10.19 4.81
N LEU A 266 5.63 -10.48 4.89
CA LEU A 266 6.70 -9.55 4.54
C LEU A 266 7.27 -9.77 3.12
N ASN A 267 6.87 -10.81 2.39
CA ASN A 267 7.39 -11.09 1.05
C ASN A 267 7.23 -9.89 0.10
N GLY A 268 6.03 -9.30 0.06
CA GLY A 268 5.77 -8.15 -0.81
C GLY A 268 6.58 -6.90 -0.45
N LEU A 269 6.81 -6.66 0.85
CA LEU A 269 7.64 -5.52 1.29
C LEU A 269 9.12 -5.76 0.99
N SER A 270 9.60 -6.99 1.20
CA SER A 270 10.97 -7.38 0.86
C SER A 270 11.22 -7.28 -0.64
N ALA A 271 10.29 -7.78 -1.47
CA ALA A 271 10.37 -7.66 -2.93
C ALA A 271 10.43 -6.20 -3.38
N MET A 272 9.61 -5.32 -2.79
CA MET A 272 9.61 -3.89 -3.12
C MET A 272 10.95 -3.22 -2.77
N LYS A 273 11.51 -3.50 -1.58
CA LYS A 273 12.81 -2.94 -1.18
C LYS A 273 13.96 -3.43 -2.09
N LEU A 274 13.94 -4.72 -2.46
CA LEU A 274 14.96 -5.29 -3.35
C LEU A 274 14.82 -4.76 -4.78
N ALA A 275 13.61 -4.64 -5.30
CA ALA A 275 13.37 -4.05 -6.61
C ALA A 275 13.89 -2.61 -6.68
N ALA A 276 13.65 -1.81 -5.64
CA ALA A 276 14.16 -0.44 -5.54
C ALA A 276 15.71 -0.40 -5.42
N LYS A 277 16.30 -1.29 -4.61
CA LYS A 277 17.75 -1.32 -4.36
C LYS A 277 18.54 -1.78 -5.58
N TYR A 278 18.14 -2.89 -6.18
CA TYR A 278 18.87 -3.51 -7.28
C TYR A 278 18.37 -3.08 -8.67
N LYS A 279 17.37 -2.23 -8.73
CA LYS A 279 16.74 -1.81 -9.99
C LYS A 279 16.40 -3.01 -10.88
N LYS A 280 15.78 -4.04 -10.29
CA LYS A 280 15.35 -5.26 -10.99
C LYS A 280 13.95 -5.66 -10.54
N PRO A 281 13.05 -6.02 -11.46
CA PRO A 281 11.79 -6.66 -11.08
C PRO A 281 12.09 -7.86 -10.18
N THR A 282 11.38 -7.98 -9.06
CA THR A 282 11.73 -8.95 -8.02
C THR A 282 10.55 -9.86 -7.69
N LEU A 283 10.81 -11.17 -7.71
CA LEU A 283 9.94 -12.23 -7.26
C LEU A 283 10.52 -12.89 -6.01
N ILE A 284 9.72 -12.98 -4.94
CA ILE A 284 10.08 -13.70 -3.72
C ILE A 284 9.00 -14.72 -3.42
N GLY A 285 9.36 -15.99 -3.28
CA GLY A 285 8.40 -17.05 -3.02
C GLY A 285 8.97 -18.23 -2.25
N ARG A 286 8.08 -19.08 -1.76
CA ARG A 286 8.39 -20.29 -1.01
C ARG A 286 7.99 -21.50 -1.80
N VAL A 287 8.87 -22.50 -1.76
CA VAL A 287 8.57 -23.82 -2.33
C VAL A 287 7.78 -24.64 -1.31
N ASN A 288 6.68 -25.26 -1.75
CA ASN A 288 5.97 -26.26 -0.99
C ASN A 288 6.51 -27.67 -1.25
N ASN A 289 5.95 -28.68 -0.55
CA ASN A 289 6.36 -30.08 -0.69
C ASN A 289 6.12 -30.67 -2.09
N GLU A 290 5.27 -30.04 -2.89
CA GLU A 290 4.91 -30.45 -4.26
C GLU A 290 5.83 -29.79 -5.31
N GLY A 291 6.75 -28.96 -4.88
CA GLY A 291 7.67 -28.22 -5.75
C GLY A 291 7.06 -26.96 -6.39
N GLU A 292 5.89 -26.53 -5.92
CA GLU A 292 5.27 -25.28 -6.33
C GLU A 292 5.83 -24.13 -5.48
N ILE A 293 6.19 -23.03 -6.13
CA ILE A 293 6.66 -21.79 -5.47
C ILE A 293 5.55 -20.77 -5.53
N LYS A 294 5.07 -20.35 -4.36
CA LYS A 294 4.09 -19.26 -4.20
C LYS A 294 4.72 -18.04 -3.56
N GLY A 295 4.36 -16.86 -4.06
CA GLY A 295 4.99 -15.65 -3.55
C GLY A 295 4.42 -14.34 -4.03
N SER A 296 5.24 -13.30 -3.96
CA SER A 296 4.89 -11.95 -4.36
C SER A 296 5.85 -11.40 -5.40
N ILE A 297 5.31 -10.65 -6.36
CA ILE A 297 6.07 -9.90 -7.35
C ILE A 297 6.05 -8.40 -7.05
N ARG A 298 7.13 -7.72 -7.40
CA ARG A 298 7.20 -6.24 -7.45
C ARG A 298 8.05 -5.81 -8.63
N ASN A 299 7.53 -4.85 -9.39
CA ASN A 299 8.28 -4.25 -10.50
C ASN A 299 9.14 -3.08 -10.01
N VAL A 300 10.04 -2.62 -10.86
CA VAL A 300 10.75 -1.35 -10.69
C VAL A 300 9.83 -0.21 -11.14
N ASN A 301 9.77 0.85 -10.36
CA ASN A 301 8.98 2.03 -10.73
C ASN A 301 9.63 2.76 -11.93
N ASN A 302 8.79 3.28 -12.81
CA ASN A 302 9.22 4.11 -13.96
C ASN A 302 10.27 3.45 -14.84
N CYS A 303 10.19 2.13 -15.04
CA CYS A 303 11.04 1.37 -15.94
C CYS A 303 10.32 1.07 -17.27
N GLY A 304 11.06 0.58 -18.27
CA GLY A 304 10.51 0.23 -19.59
C GLY A 304 9.62 -1.02 -19.63
N LEU A 305 9.29 -1.63 -18.49
CA LEU A 305 8.35 -2.74 -18.35
C LEU A 305 7.07 -2.24 -17.67
N GLU A 306 6.02 -1.99 -18.45
CA GLU A 306 4.77 -1.38 -17.98
C GLU A 306 3.99 -2.28 -17.00
N SER A 307 3.82 -3.57 -17.35
CA SER A 307 3.12 -4.56 -16.53
C SER A 307 3.97 -5.81 -16.34
N LEU A 308 4.50 -6.00 -15.14
CA LEU A 308 5.19 -7.24 -14.78
C LEU A 308 4.22 -8.43 -14.74
N LYS A 309 2.98 -8.23 -14.30
CA LYS A 309 1.93 -9.25 -14.28
C LYS A 309 1.68 -9.81 -15.68
N ASP A 310 1.45 -8.93 -16.67
CA ASP A 310 1.17 -9.35 -18.05
C ASP A 310 2.37 -10.07 -18.66
N PHE A 311 3.59 -9.54 -18.45
CA PHE A 311 4.82 -10.19 -18.87
C PHE A 311 4.96 -11.62 -18.35
N LEU A 312 4.67 -11.84 -17.05
CA LEU A 312 4.73 -13.17 -16.45
C LEU A 312 3.62 -14.09 -17.00
N THR A 313 2.41 -13.56 -17.20
CA THR A 313 1.26 -14.31 -17.73
C THR A 313 1.51 -14.75 -19.20
N GLU A 314 2.07 -13.86 -20.02
CA GLU A 314 2.41 -14.13 -21.41
C GLU A 314 3.47 -15.24 -21.56
N SER A 315 4.34 -15.41 -20.57
CA SER A 315 5.33 -16.49 -20.56
C SER A 315 4.71 -17.88 -20.59
N LYS A 316 3.47 -18.03 -20.10
CA LYS A 316 2.74 -19.31 -19.89
C LYS A 316 3.49 -20.32 -19.00
N LEU A 317 4.41 -19.82 -18.18
CA LEU A 317 5.19 -20.63 -17.25
C LEU A 317 4.61 -20.62 -15.83
N PHE A 318 3.84 -19.60 -15.51
CA PHE A 318 3.18 -19.44 -14.21
C PHE A 318 1.80 -20.11 -14.22
N ASP A 319 1.44 -20.73 -13.12
CA ASP A 319 0.12 -21.35 -12.95
C ASP A 319 -0.95 -20.28 -12.69
N TYR A 320 -0.57 -19.21 -12.00
CA TYR A 320 -1.36 -17.99 -11.86
C TYR A 320 -0.47 -16.78 -11.57
N VAL A 321 -0.95 -15.59 -11.94
CA VAL A 321 -0.44 -14.28 -11.51
C VAL A 321 -1.65 -13.39 -11.23
N GLN A 322 -1.92 -13.08 -9.95
CA GLN A 322 -3.14 -12.39 -9.52
C GLN A 322 -2.81 -11.15 -8.70
N GLY A 323 -3.43 -10.03 -9.03
CA GLY A 323 -3.23 -8.73 -8.39
C GLY A 323 -3.05 -7.60 -9.41
N HIS A 324 -2.39 -6.52 -9.00
CA HIS A 324 -2.12 -5.35 -9.84
C HIS A 324 -0.92 -5.58 -10.79
N ASP A 325 -0.82 -4.78 -11.84
CA ASP A 325 0.19 -4.91 -12.91
C ASP A 325 1.62 -5.02 -12.39
N ASN A 326 1.96 -4.26 -11.35
CA ASN A 326 3.32 -4.19 -10.81
C ASN A 326 3.45 -4.74 -9.38
N ALA A 327 2.36 -5.31 -8.81
CA ALA A 327 2.32 -5.85 -7.45
C ALA A 327 1.27 -6.96 -7.34
N ALA A 328 1.68 -8.22 -7.48
CA ALA A 328 0.78 -9.36 -7.51
C ALA A 328 1.31 -10.55 -6.70
N GLY A 329 0.46 -11.54 -6.50
CA GLY A 329 0.82 -12.89 -6.08
C GLY A 329 1.05 -13.79 -7.29
N TYR A 330 1.84 -14.84 -7.12
CA TYR A 330 2.12 -15.80 -8.20
C TYR A 330 2.31 -17.21 -7.70
N GLY A 331 2.10 -18.17 -8.61
CA GLY A 331 2.47 -19.58 -8.46
C GLY A 331 3.23 -20.08 -9.69
N ILE A 332 4.34 -20.79 -9.46
CA ILE A 332 5.17 -21.43 -10.49
C ILE A 332 5.79 -22.70 -9.95
N TYR A 333 5.90 -23.76 -10.77
CA TYR A 333 6.64 -24.95 -10.38
C TYR A 333 8.16 -24.75 -10.54
N LYS A 334 8.93 -25.28 -9.59
CA LYS A 334 10.40 -25.19 -9.54
C LYS A 334 11.08 -25.68 -10.82
N ASN A 335 10.55 -26.72 -11.45
CA ASN A 335 11.07 -27.26 -12.71
C ASN A 335 10.91 -26.32 -13.92
N LYS A 336 10.13 -25.25 -13.80
CA LYS A 336 9.96 -24.23 -14.83
C LYS A 336 10.91 -23.04 -14.70
N LEU A 337 11.68 -22.94 -13.59
CA LEU A 337 12.52 -21.76 -13.29
C LEU A 337 13.60 -21.50 -14.33
N ASP A 338 14.32 -22.53 -14.79
CA ASP A 338 15.36 -22.37 -15.80
C ASP A 338 14.79 -21.81 -17.13
N SER A 339 13.61 -22.32 -17.50
CA SER A 339 12.88 -21.83 -18.69
C SER A 339 12.42 -20.38 -18.49
N PHE A 340 11.98 -20.03 -17.28
CA PHE A 340 11.61 -18.65 -16.94
C PHE A 340 12.81 -17.71 -17.01
N HIS A 341 13.94 -18.03 -16.41
CA HIS A 341 15.14 -17.20 -16.46
C HIS A 341 15.60 -16.97 -17.91
N LYS A 342 15.60 -18.03 -18.73
CA LYS A 342 15.94 -17.92 -20.15
C LYS A 342 14.98 -16.99 -20.89
N TYR A 343 13.67 -17.16 -20.69
CA TYR A 343 12.64 -16.32 -21.29
C TYR A 343 12.81 -14.85 -20.89
N ALA A 344 12.92 -14.59 -19.58
CA ALA A 344 13.05 -13.24 -19.06
C ALA A 344 14.32 -12.53 -19.55
N ASN A 345 15.46 -13.21 -19.49
CA ASN A 345 16.74 -12.63 -19.95
C ASN A 345 16.74 -12.33 -21.45
N GLU A 346 16.08 -13.15 -22.29
CA GLU A 346 15.98 -12.91 -23.71
C GLU A 346 15.01 -11.76 -24.04
N LYS A 347 13.82 -11.76 -23.44
CA LYS A 347 12.77 -10.78 -23.71
C LYS A 347 13.10 -9.38 -23.18
N LEU A 348 13.80 -9.30 -22.05
CA LEU A 348 14.14 -8.04 -21.38
C LEU A 348 15.57 -7.58 -21.65
N LYS A 349 16.29 -8.21 -22.61
CA LYS A 349 17.70 -7.91 -22.90
C LYS A 349 17.97 -6.44 -23.20
N ASP A 350 17.03 -5.80 -23.92
CA ASP A 350 17.14 -4.42 -24.38
C ASP A 350 16.58 -3.39 -23.36
N ILE A 351 16.01 -3.85 -22.24
CA ILE A 351 15.54 -2.96 -21.17
C ILE A 351 16.67 -2.71 -20.17
N ASP A 352 17.02 -1.45 -19.96
CA ASP A 352 17.85 -1.01 -18.85
C ASP A 352 16.96 -0.53 -17.68
N PHE A 353 16.88 -1.31 -16.63
CA PHE A 353 16.10 -0.98 -15.46
C PHE A 353 16.73 0.11 -14.56
N ASN A 354 17.96 0.54 -14.85
CA ASN A 354 18.59 1.68 -14.18
C ASN A 354 18.09 3.01 -14.74
N GLU A 355 17.64 3.02 -15.99
CA GLU A 355 17.03 4.19 -16.60
C GLU A 355 15.63 4.38 -16.04
N SER A 356 15.41 5.51 -15.37
CA SER A 356 14.08 5.92 -14.92
C SER A 356 13.52 6.96 -15.88
N VAL A 357 12.35 6.68 -16.44
CA VAL A 357 11.64 7.60 -17.32
C VAL A 357 10.58 8.34 -16.51
N TYR A 358 10.56 9.67 -16.63
CA TYR A 358 9.58 10.51 -15.96
C TYR A 358 8.86 11.38 -16.99
N ASP A 359 7.54 11.36 -16.93
CA ASP A 359 6.72 12.31 -17.67
C ASP A 359 6.67 13.63 -16.89
N VAL A 360 7.29 14.67 -17.46
CA VAL A 360 7.36 15.98 -16.83
C VAL A 360 6.33 16.94 -17.43
N ASN A 361 5.61 17.64 -16.58
CA ASN A 361 4.57 18.59 -16.97
C ASN A 361 5.16 19.97 -17.29
N PHE A 362 6.24 20.34 -16.61
CA PHE A 362 6.88 21.64 -16.76
C PHE A 362 8.40 21.50 -16.87
N ILE A 363 9.01 22.31 -17.74
CA ILE A 363 10.48 22.43 -17.85
C ILE A 363 10.84 23.89 -17.57
N ARG A 364 11.71 24.14 -16.56
CA ARG A 364 12.15 25.49 -16.17
C ARG A 364 13.66 25.54 -15.94
N ASN A 365 14.24 26.73 -16.05
CA ASN A 365 15.59 26.96 -15.54
C ASN A 365 15.51 27.37 -14.07
N GLY A 366 16.51 27.05 -13.24
CA GLY A 366 16.49 27.37 -11.82
C GLY A 366 16.43 28.86 -11.50
N SER A 367 16.66 29.74 -12.50
CA SER A 367 16.53 31.19 -12.40
C SER A 367 15.16 31.73 -12.85
N ASP A 368 14.26 30.89 -13.34
CA ASP A 368 12.95 31.34 -13.82
C ASP A 368 12.07 31.77 -12.65
N SER A 369 11.47 32.96 -12.78
CA SER A 369 10.72 33.59 -11.68
C SER A 369 9.33 33.03 -11.45
N ASP A 370 8.82 32.17 -12.36
CA ASP A 370 7.50 31.57 -12.26
C ASP A 370 7.48 30.20 -11.57
N ILE A 371 8.65 29.65 -11.19
CA ILE A 371 8.74 28.34 -10.52
C ILE A 371 7.91 28.33 -9.23
N GLU A 372 8.07 29.36 -8.38
CA GLU A 372 7.31 29.48 -7.13
C GLU A 372 5.81 29.55 -7.37
N PHE A 373 5.38 30.25 -8.43
CA PHE A 373 3.96 30.32 -8.81
C PHE A 373 3.43 28.95 -9.23
N ILE A 374 4.17 28.19 -10.06
CA ILE A 374 3.79 26.85 -10.50
C ILE A 374 3.66 25.91 -9.29
N ILE A 375 4.63 25.97 -8.36
CA ILE A 375 4.59 25.12 -7.15
C ILE A 375 3.37 25.47 -6.30
N LYS A 376 3.12 26.74 -6.04
CA LYS A 376 1.95 27.20 -5.28
C LYS A 376 0.63 26.85 -5.97
N ASP A 377 0.61 26.83 -7.28
CA ASP A 377 -0.58 26.46 -8.04
C ASP A 377 -0.84 24.93 -7.96
N ILE A 378 0.19 24.10 -8.06
CA ILE A 378 0.09 22.65 -7.83
C ILE A 378 -0.41 22.36 -6.40
N ASP A 379 0.13 23.04 -5.40
CA ASP A 379 -0.21 22.86 -3.98
C ASP A 379 -1.68 23.17 -3.65
N LYS A 380 -2.33 24.08 -4.40
CA LYS A 380 -3.78 24.34 -4.25
C LYS A 380 -4.65 23.11 -4.53
N TYR A 381 -4.15 22.16 -5.30
CA TYR A 381 -4.85 20.97 -5.70
C TYR A 381 -4.37 19.70 -4.96
N GLU A 382 -3.66 19.87 -3.83
CA GLU A 382 -3.09 18.74 -3.08
C GLU A 382 -4.11 17.67 -2.67
N GLY A 383 -5.37 18.02 -2.58
CA GLY A 383 -6.46 17.09 -2.24
C GLY A 383 -6.87 16.13 -3.36
N ILE A 384 -6.33 16.29 -4.58
CA ILE A 384 -6.68 15.43 -5.73
C ILE A 384 -5.52 14.55 -6.21
N TRP A 385 -4.30 14.78 -5.73
CA TRP A 385 -3.14 13.98 -6.11
C TRP A 385 -3.10 12.67 -5.33
N GLY A 386 -2.86 11.57 -6.02
CA GLY A 386 -2.80 10.24 -5.43
C GLY A 386 -2.82 9.14 -6.49
N THR A 387 -3.46 8.02 -6.19
CA THR A 387 -3.47 6.85 -7.09
C THR A 387 -4.01 7.22 -8.48
N ASN A 388 -3.23 6.94 -9.52
CA ASN A 388 -3.50 7.23 -10.93
C ASN A 388 -3.68 8.72 -11.29
N VAL A 389 -3.53 9.62 -10.31
CA VAL A 389 -3.51 11.08 -10.52
C VAL A 389 -2.23 11.61 -9.85
N PRO A 390 -1.06 11.41 -10.47
CA PRO A 390 0.20 11.82 -9.87
C PRO A 390 0.30 13.34 -9.78
N GLU A 391 1.01 13.80 -8.76
CA GLU A 391 1.38 15.21 -8.64
C GLU A 391 2.21 15.63 -9.86
N PRO A 392 1.96 16.82 -10.45
CA PRO A 392 2.73 17.29 -11.60
C PRO A 392 4.22 17.43 -11.30
N LEU A 393 5.06 16.97 -12.24
CA LEU A 393 6.50 17.05 -12.13
C LEU A 393 7.05 18.26 -12.84
N ILE A 394 8.01 18.95 -12.20
CA ILE A 394 8.75 20.06 -12.77
C ILE A 394 10.21 19.63 -12.95
N TYR A 395 10.70 19.64 -14.18
CA TYR A 395 12.11 19.45 -14.46
C TYR A 395 12.82 20.80 -14.44
N ILE A 396 13.74 21.00 -13.49
CA ILE A 396 14.45 22.26 -13.31
C ILE A 396 15.91 22.10 -13.73
N LYS A 397 16.29 22.88 -14.76
CA LYS A 397 17.63 22.88 -15.35
C LYS A 397 18.51 23.97 -14.75
N ASN A 398 19.82 23.82 -14.90
CA ASN A 398 20.82 24.86 -14.62
C ASN A 398 20.80 25.38 -13.19
N ILE A 399 20.53 24.52 -12.20
CA ILE A 399 20.75 24.87 -10.79
C ILE A 399 22.26 24.86 -10.55
N LYS A 400 22.80 26.02 -10.11
CA LYS A 400 24.21 26.12 -9.71
C LYS A 400 24.34 25.69 -8.26
N VAL A 401 25.16 24.70 -8.03
CA VAL A 401 25.39 24.14 -6.68
C VAL A 401 26.83 24.41 -6.28
N ASN A 402 27.03 24.88 -5.05
CA ASN A 402 28.35 25.08 -4.43
C ASN A 402 28.24 24.91 -2.91
N SER A 403 29.34 24.92 -2.21
CA SER A 403 29.39 24.72 -0.76
C SER A 403 28.56 25.74 0.06
N SER A 404 28.25 26.92 -0.51
CA SER A 404 27.51 27.97 0.19
C SER A 404 25.98 27.80 0.14
N ASN A 405 25.48 27.01 -0.83
CA ASN A 405 24.03 26.82 -1.01
C ASN A 405 23.54 25.37 -0.78
N ILE A 406 24.44 24.49 -0.31
CA ILE A 406 24.11 23.12 0.08
C ILE A 406 24.10 23.00 1.60
N GLN A 407 23.13 22.24 2.13
CA GLN A 407 23.05 21.84 3.53
C GLN A 407 22.75 20.36 3.63
N ILE A 408 23.53 19.60 4.41
CA ILE A 408 23.25 18.21 4.74
C ILE A 408 22.52 18.21 6.08
N MET A 409 21.34 17.60 6.11
CA MET A 409 20.37 17.68 7.22
C MET A 409 19.93 16.26 7.67
N GLY A 410 19.15 16.23 8.75
CA GLY A 410 18.57 15.03 9.31
C GLY A 410 19.47 14.33 10.34
N LYS A 411 18.86 13.52 11.20
CA LYS A 411 19.56 12.76 12.26
C LYS A 411 20.63 11.83 11.69
N ASN A 412 20.35 11.26 10.52
CA ASN A 412 21.25 10.31 9.83
C ASN A 412 22.17 11.01 8.81
N LYS A 413 22.09 12.33 8.69
CA LYS A 413 22.80 13.10 7.67
C LYS A 413 22.60 12.55 6.25
N ASP A 414 21.36 12.24 5.90
CA ASP A 414 20.98 11.63 4.63
C ASP A 414 19.97 12.49 3.84
N THR A 415 19.79 13.74 4.22
CA THR A 415 18.93 14.71 3.52
C THR A 415 19.78 15.86 2.99
N VAL A 416 19.67 16.13 1.69
CA VAL A 416 20.32 17.27 1.03
C VAL A 416 19.29 18.37 0.80
N LYS A 417 19.64 19.59 1.21
CA LYS A 417 18.90 20.80 0.87
C LYS A 417 19.79 21.71 0.03
N ILE A 418 19.30 22.10 -1.14
CA ILE A 418 19.95 23.08 -2.02
C ILE A 418 19.06 24.32 -2.06
N THR A 419 19.62 25.49 -1.77
CA THR A 419 18.88 26.76 -1.89
C THR A 419 19.40 27.52 -3.11
N TYR A 420 18.54 27.75 -4.11
CA TYR A 420 18.91 28.48 -5.31
C TYR A 420 17.81 29.44 -5.75
N CYS A 421 18.15 30.71 -6.02
CA CYS A 421 17.20 31.78 -6.37
C CYS A 421 15.98 31.87 -5.44
N GLY A 422 16.19 31.69 -4.12
CA GLY A 422 15.13 31.77 -3.10
C GLY A 422 14.30 30.52 -2.92
N ILE A 423 14.49 29.49 -3.74
CA ILE A 423 13.77 28.21 -3.66
C ILE A 423 14.65 27.17 -2.99
N ALA A 424 14.06 26.40 -2.06
CA ALA A 424 14.71 25.29 -1.38
C ALA A 424 14.33 23.96 -2.04
N TYR A 425 15.30 23.24 -2.57
CA TYR A 425 15.17 21.92 -3.13
C TYR A 425 15.65 20.90 -2.12
N MET A 426 14.83 19.91 -1.78
CA MET A 426 15.17 18.91 -0.75
C MET A 426 15.11 17.48 -1.33
N LYS A 427 16.16 16.70 -1.07
CA LYS A 427 16.20 15.27 -1.37
C LYS A 427 16.44 14.49 -0.08
N PHE A 428 15.47 13.65 0.29
CA PHE A 428 15.57 12.72 1.41
C PHE A 428 16.26 11.43 0.98
N HIS A 429 16.92 10.74 1.92
CA HIS A 429 17.65 9.47 1.67
C HIS A 429 18.69 9.58 0.55
N ALA A 430 19.41 10.71 0.52
CA ALA A 430 20.33 11.11 -0.54
C ALA A 430 21.81 10.76 -0.23
N LYS A 431 22.10 9.61 0.36
CA LYS A 431 23.48 9.20 0.71
C LYS A 431 24.41 9.17 -0.51
N ASP A 432 23.94 8.54 -1.60
CA ASP A 432 24.71 8.44 -2.84
C ASP A 432 25.02 9.83 -3.41
N MET A 433 24.04 10.74 -3.41
CA MET A 433 24.21 12.13 -3.84
C MET A 433 25.21 12.89 -2.94
N ILE A 434 25.25 12.61 -1.63
CA ILE A 434 26.16 13.25 -0.70
C ILE A 434 27.59 12.82 -0.98
N GLU A 435 27.82 11.53 -1.31
CA GLU A 435 29.13 11.01 -1.70
C GLU A 435 29.60 11.65 -3.00
N GLU A 436 28.74 11.76 -4.00
CA GLU A 436 29.03 12.47 -5.25
C GLU A 436 29.32 13.97 -5.05
N LEU A 437 28.58 14.62 -4.15
CA LEU A 437 28.76 16.05 -3.85
C LEU A 437 30.02 16.35 -3.03
N ALA A 438 30.54 15.37 -2.27
CA ALA A 438 31.74 15.56 -1.44
C ALA A 438 33.01 15.77 -2.27
N ASP A 439 33.04 15.33 -3.52
CA ASP A 439 34.20 15.39 -4.42
C ASP A 439 34.20 16.62 -5.35
N LEU A 440 33.27 17.58 -5.18
CA LEU A 440 33.01 18.59 -6.20
C LEU A 440 33.15 20.02 -5.71
N ASP A 441 34.09 20.78 -6.28
CA ASP A 441 34.31 22.20 -5.96
C ASP A 441 33.31 23.17 -6.64
N ASP A 442 32.74 22.82 -7.82
CA ASP A 442 31.71 23.59 -8.53
C ASP A 442 30.84 22.70 -9.43
N ILE A 443 29.62 22.37 -9.02
CA ILE A 443 28.75 21.49 -9.79
C ILE A 443 27.63 22.24 -10.50
N LYS A 444 27.41 21.89 -11.77
CA LYS A 444 26.12 22.05 -12.44
C LYS A 444 25.33 20.75 -12.27
N ILE A 445 24.24 20.78 -11.52
CA ILE A 445 23.26 19.68 -11.53
C ILE A 445 22.32 19.94 -12.71
N ASP A 446 22.62 19.30 -13.84
CA ASP A 446 21.66 19.09 -14.92
C ASP A 446 21.09 17.68 -14.68
N GLU A 447 19.89 17.54 -14.22
CA GLU A 447 19.19 16.26 -14.06
C GLU A 447 18.87 15.80 -12.64
N TYR A 448 17.73 16.29 -12.08
CA TYR A 448 16.90 15.49 -11.17
C TYR A 448 15.45 16.00 -11.20
N PRO A 449 14.44 15.11 -11.40
CA PRO A 449 13.05 15.51 -11.21
C PRO A 449 12.82 15.80 -9.73
N SER A 450 12.43 17.02 -9.41
CA SER A 450 12.12 17.41 -8.04
C SER A 450 10.65 17.13 -7.74
N THR A 451 10.39 16.20 -6.82
CA THR A 451 9.12 16.20 -6.10
C THR A 451 9.18 17.32 -5.07
N ASN A 452 8.35 18.36 -5.27
CA ASN A 452 8.44 19.57 -4.46
C ASN A 452 7.67 19.43 -3.15
N LYS A 453 8.37 19.68 -2.03
CA LYS A 453 7.75 20.20 -0.82
C LYS A 453 8.47 21.48 -0.49
N ILE A 454 7.76 22.61 -0.62
CA ILE A 454 8.18 23.88 0.01
C ILE A 454 7.73 23.79 1.47
N ASN A 455 8.68 23.86 2.39
CA ASN A 455 8.39 24.19 3.79
C ASN A 455 8.63 25.70 3.94
N GLU A 456 7.59 26.45 4.33
CA GLU A 456 7.72 27.80 4.84
C GLU A 456 8.52 27.84 6.15
#